data_804766ae51912a49fa92c6be4d88c008
#
_entry.id   804766ae51912a49fa92c6be4d88c008
#
_cell.length_a   1.000
_cell.length_b   1.000
_cell.length_c   1.000
_cell.angle_alpha   90.00
_cell.angle_beta   90.00
_cell.angle_gamma   90.00
#
_symmetry.space_group_name_H-M   'P 1'
#
loop_
_entity.id
_entity.type
_entity.pdbx_description
1 polymer ?
#
loop_
_entity_poly.entity_id
_entity_poly.type
_entity_poly.pdbx_seq_one_letter_code
_entity_poly.pdbx_strand_id
1 'polypeptide(L)' 'MNFIRKNVLAFKYFPDAPSKKAATDNLTRAINRCKPLLEALARSPGGYSTLDKQYSPHQVELIYQYLGEP' A
#
# COMPACT_ATOMS: atom_id res chain seq x y z
N MET A 1 -13.38 -9.62 -4.76
CA MET A 1 -12.57 -9.03 -3.68
C MET A 1 -12.88 -7.56 -3.54
N ASN A 2 -12.79 -7.03 -2.34
CA ASN A 2 -13.11 -5.64 -2.05
C ASN A 2 -11.87 -4.79 -1.97
N PHE A 3 -12.03 -3.48 -2.22
CA PHE A 3 -10.97 -2.52 -1.99
C PHE A 3 -10.66 -2.44 -0.49
N ILE A 4 -9.40 -2.18 -0.16
CA ILE A 4 -8.95 -2.01 1.23
C ILE A 4 -8.48 -0.57 1.40
N ARG A 5 -8.93 0.08 2.46
CA ARG A 5 -8.46 1.44 2.77
C ARG A 5 -6.98 1.42 3.10
N LYS A 6 -6.27 2.43 2.64
CA LYS A 6 -4.82 2.52 2.86
C LYS A 6 -4.46 2.46 4.35
N ASN A 7 -5.22 3.15 5.20
CA ASN A 7 -4.94 3.15 6.63
C ASN A 7 -5.16 1.76 7.26
N VAL A 8 -6.14 1.01 6.78
CA VAL A 8 -6.39 -0.33 7.27
C VAL A 8 -5.21 -1.25 6.94
N LEU A 9 -4.77 -1.23 5.69
CA LEU A 9 -3.61 -2.03 5.29
C LEU A 9 -2.34 -1.57 6.00
N ALA A 10 -2.17 -0.25 6.14
CA ALA A 10 -1.00 0.32 6.80
C ALA A 10 -0.90 -0.14 8.25
N PHE A 11 -2.00 -0.22 8.98
CA PHE A 11 -1.98 -0.72 10.35
C PHE A 11 -1.65 -2.21 10.44
N LYS A 12 -1.93 -2.98 9.40
CA LYS A 12 -1.51 -4.38 9.38
C LYS A 12 0.01 -4.50 9.31
N TYR A 13 0.67 -3.59 8.57
CA TYR A 13 2.13 -3.58 8.47
C TYR A 13 2.80 -2.86 9.64
N PHE A 14 2.16 -1.83 10.17
CA PHE A 14 2.71 -0.98 11.23
C PHE A 14 1.70 -0.83 12.38
N PRO A 15 1.45 -1.92 13.12
CA PRO A 15 0.43 -1.89 14.19
C PRO A 15 0.78 -0.96 15.34
N ASP A 16 2.07 -0.63 15.51
CA ASP A 16 2.53 0.25 16.57
C ASP A 16 2.54 1.73 16.20
N ALA A 17 2.09 2.06 14.99
CA ALA A 17 2.06 3.46 14.57
C ALA A 17 1.11 4.27 15.48
N PRO A 18 1.49 5.53 15.83
CA PRO A 18 0.70 6.32 16.77
C PRO A 18 -0.62 6.83 16.20
N SER A 19 -0.77 6.83 14.88
CA SER A 19 -1.99 7.30 14.23
C SER A 19 -2.17 6.66 12.87
N LYS A 20 -3.37 6.78 12.31
CA LYS A 20 -3.67 6.31 10.97
C LYS A 20 -2.76 6.97 9.93
N LYS A 21 -2.54 8.27 10.10
CA LYS A 21 -1.68 9.02 9.18
C LYS A 21 -0.25 8.51 9.25
N ALA A 22 0.29 8.28 10.45
CA ALA A 22 1.64 7.78 10.61
C ALA A 22 1.81 6.40 9.97
N ALA A 23 0.84 5.51 10.17
CA ALA A 23 0.87 4.19 9.55
C ALA A 23 0.84 4.28 8.03
N THR A 24 -0.04 5.11 7.49
CA THR A 24 -0.16 5.31 6.04
C THR A 24 1.12 5.91 5.47
N ASP A 25 1.70 6.89 6.13
CA ASP A 25 2.97 7.50 5.70
C ASP A 25 4.10 6.46 5.69
N ASN A 26 4.16 5.61 6.71
CA ASN A 26 5.18 4.56 6.79
C ASN A 26 5.03 3.56 5.64
N LEU A 27 3.80 3.15 5.34
CA LEU A 27 3.55 2.24 4.23
C LEU A 27 3.89 2.90 2.90
N THR A 28 3.52 4.15 2.71
CA THR A 28 3.85 4.91 1.49
C THR A 28 5.36 4.98 1.29
N ARG A 29 6.12 5.23 2.35
CA ARG A 29 7.58 5.24 2.28
C ARG A 29 8.14 3.88 1.89
N ALA A 30 7.60 2.81 2.46
CA ALA A 30 8.03 1.46 2.12
C ALA A 30 7.80 1.15 0.64
N ILE A 31 6.64 1.54 0.11
CA ILE A 31 6.31 1.38 -1.31
C ILE A 31 7.29 2.19 -2.17
N ASN A 32 7.55 3.44 -1.80
CA ASN A 32 8.44 4.31 -2.58
C ASN A 32 9.88 3.81 -2.58
N ARG A 33 10.31 3.13 -1.53
CA ARG A 33 11.65 2.54 -1.47
C ARG A 33 11.78 1.31 -2.35
N CYS A 34 10.68 0.62 -2.59
CA CYS A 34 10.67 -0.57 -3.44
C CYS A 34 10.30 -0.15 -4.86
N LYS A 35 11.30 0.24 -5.63
CA LYS A 35 11.06 0.73 -7.00
C LYS A 35 10.38 -0.28 -7.90
N PRO A 36 10.72 -1.59 -7.87
CA PRO A 36 9.97 -2.57 -8.66
C PRO A 36 8.47 -2.60 -8.30
N LEU A 37 8.13 -2.47 -7.02
CA LEU A 37 6.73 -2.42 -6.60
C LEU A 37 6.06 -1.16 -7.14
N LEU A 38 6.73 -0.01 -7.04
CA LEU A 38 6.18 1.24 -7.52
C LEU A 38 5.88 1.17 -9.02
N GLU A 39 6.78 0.60 -9.80
CA GLU A 39 6.57 0.42 -11.23
C GLU A 39 5.42 -0.55 -11.51
N ALA A 40 5.33 -1.64 -10.77
CA ALA A 40 4.25 -2.61 -10.93
C ALA A 40 2.89 -1.97 -10.61
N LEU A 41 2.82 -1.15 -9.58
CA LEU A 41 1.61 -0.42 -9.24
C LEU A 41 1.22 0.58 -10.32
N ALA A 42 2.20 1.28 -10.88
CA ALA A 42 1.94 2.25 -11.96
C ALA A 42 1.41 1.57 -13.22
N ARG A 43 1.81 0.33 -13.47
CA ARG A 43 1.37 -0.45 -14.63
C ARG A 43 0.05 -1.18 -14.40
N SER A 44 -0.42 -1.25 -13.15
CA SER A 44 -1.67 -1.95 -12.84
C SER A 44 -2.87 -1.23 -13.45
N PRO A 45 -3.99 -1.95 -13.69
CA PRO A 45 -5.20 -1.30 -14.17
C PRO A 45 -5.63 -0.16 -13.24
N GLY A 46 -5.90 1.01 -13.80
CA GLY A 46 -6.22 2.20 -13.03
C GLY A 46 -5.02 2.98 -12.52
N GLY A 47 -3.80 2.43 -12.66
CA GLY A 47 -2.57 3.08 -12.20
C GLY A 47 -2.46 3.13 -10.68
N TYR A 48 -1.55 3.98 -10.21
CA TYR A 48 -1.31 4.18 -8.78
C TYR A 48 -1.24 5.67 -8.49
N SER A 49 -1.93 6.11 -7.45
CA SER A 49 -1.90 7.51 -7.02
C SER A 49 -1.81 7.57 -5.51
N THR A 50 -0.96 8.45 -5.00
CA THR A 50 -0.87 8.72 -3.57
C THR A 50 -2.10 9.45 -3.05
N LEU A 51 -2.92 10.00 -3.94
CA LEU A 51 -4.16 10.68 -3.57
C LEU A 51 -5.31 9.72 -3.32
N ASP A 52 -5.23 8.50 -3.85
CA ASP A 52 -6.26 7.49 -3.61
C ASP A 52 -6.24 7.06 -2.15
N LYS A 53 -7.42 6.86 -1.59
CA LYS A 53 -7.57 6.45 -0.20
C LYS A 53 -7.70 4.95 -0.02
N GLN A 54 -7.74 4.20 -1.11
CA GLN A 54 -7.95 2.76 -1.09
C GLN A 54 -7.01 2.07 -2.06
N TYR A 55 -6.69 0.82 -1.77
CA TYR A 55 -6.00 -0.07 -2.70
C TYR A 55 -7.00 -1.05 -3.30
N SER A 56 -6.89 -1.27 -4.63
CA SER A 56 -7.65 -2.33 -5.28
C SER A 56 -7.09 -3.70 -4.87
N PRO A 57 -7.87 -4.78 -5.06
CA PRO A 57 -7.36 -6.12 -4.79
C PRO A 57 -6.06 -6.44 -5.52
N HIS A 58 -5.94 -6.00 -6.77
CA HIS A 58 -4.72 -6.20 -7.56
C HIS A 58 -3.52 -5.49 -6.93
N GLN A 59 -3.73 -4.24 -6.49
CA GLN A 59 -2.67 -3.48 -5.83
C GLN A 59 -2.25 -4.13 -4.51
N VAL A 60 -3.20 -4.65 -3.74
CA VAL A 60 -2.90 -5.35 -2.49
C VAL A 60 -2.04 -6.59 -2.75
N GLU A 61 -2.38 -7.36 -3.79
CA GLU A 61 -1.58 -8.52 -4.17
C GLU A 61 -0.15 -8.14 -4.51
N LEU A 62 0.05 -7.06 -5.26
CA LEU A 62 1.38 -6.57 -5.60
C LEU A 62 2.15 -6.15 -4.35
N ILE A 63 1.50 -5.44 -3.44
CA ILE A 63 2.13 -5.02 -2.19
C ILE A 63 2.58 -6.25 -1.38
N TYR A 64 1.73 -7.25 -1.25
CA TYR A 64 2.08 -8.49 -0.55
C TYR A 64 3.23 -9.22 -1.23
N GLN A 65 3.25 -9.22 -2.56
CA GLN A 65 4.28 -9.91 -3.31
C GLN A 65 5.66 -9.29 -3.10
N TYR A 66 5.75 -7.96 -3.03
CA TYR A 66 7.02 -7.25 -2.93
C TYR A 66 7.44 -6.93 -1.50
N LEU A 67 6.50 -6.61 -0.63
CA LEU A 67 6.79 -6.29 0.78
C LEU A 67 6.58 -7.47 1.72
N GLY A 68 5.94 -8.53 1.24
CA GLY A 68 5.54 -9.64 2.09
C GLY A 68 4.20 -9.37 2.78
N GLU A 69 3.59 -10.42 3.30
CA GLU A 69 2.34 -10.27 4.03
C GLU A 69 2.61 -9.70 5.43
N PRO A 70 1.70 -8.86 5.93
CA PRO A 70 1.86 -8.27 7.25
C PRO A 70 1.76 -9.28 8.39
#